data_2ab091897f4a0b1607a1d105f518a5b0
#
_entry.id   2ab091897f4a0b1607a1d105f518a5b0
#
_cell.length_a   1.000
_cell.length_b   1.000
_cell.length_c   1.000
_cell.angle_alpha   90.00
_cell.angle_beta   90.00
_cell.angle_gamma   90.00
#
_symmetry.space_group_name_H-M   'P 1'
#
loop_
_entity.id
_entity.type
_entity.pdbx_description
1 polymer ?
#
loop_
_entity_poly.entity_id
_entity_poly.type
_entity_poly.pdbx_seq_one_letter_code
_entity_poly.pdbx_strand_id
1 'polypeptide(L)'
;MTKLASAPESPPVNPPRPNRVTSSMPKEQAPTSASGKPNPIAHLSPDDIVAIGEELDTIRDQVLATRGEADARYIRRVIKVQRSLELISRGILLFSRFPPAFIVGTAGLTVAKILENTEIGHNVLHGQWDWMRDPKIHSTTWEWDFASPADQWKKSHNVGHHTYTNVIGMDEDLGYNILRVDPDQEWKFFHLFQPVTNLLNAIFFEYGIAIYDLDIKGWREGTKDPAEFRADLRNVIRKVGRQMGKDYLLHPLLSGPGFFSTLLANAIANTVRNIWAHSVIFCGHFPEGVETFETDSIENETRGEWYLRQMLGSANISGSKATHIMTGNLSHQIEHHLFPDIPSNRYAEVAPLIRALMERHNLRYVTGPLGRQVASAWRKVFRYALPNKKPGQPRLTKAAGKVQSSISSFVRSTAGFVSKLSRKPRRQLGVAEQAGAATATV
;
A
#
# COMPACT_ATOMS: atom_id res chain seq x y z
N MET A 1 -16.86 23.11 35.23
CA MET A 1 -15.67 23.44 34.44
C MET A 1 -14.71 22.26 34.54
N THR A 2 -14.89 21.28 33.70
CA THR A 2 -14.08 20.05 33.67
C THR A 2 -12.99 20.27 32.59
N LYS A 3 -11.72 20.29 33.01
CA LYS A 3 -10.57 20.38 32.09
C LYS A 3 -10.56 19.15 31.18
N LEU A 4 -10.79 19.36 29.91
CA LEU A 4 -10.49 18.36 28.87
C LEU A 4 -8.98 18.13 28.86
N ALA A 5 -8.59 16.89 29.17
CA ALA A 5 -7.22 16.44 29.02
C ALA A 5 -6.84 16.53 27.53
N SER A 6 -5.71 17.18 27.24
CA SER A 6 -5.13 17.21 25.90
C SER A 6 -4.81 15.79 25.47
N ALA A 7 -5.32 15.38 24.30
CA ALA A 7 -4.94 14.13 23.67
C ALA A 7 -3.41 14.11 23.42
N PRO A 8 -2.74 12.96 23.60
CA PRO A 8 -1.31 12.85 23.35
C PRO A 8 -1.01 13.14 21.87
N GLU A 9 -0.01 13.97 21.63
CA GLU A 9 0.54 14.21 20.28
C GLU A 9 1.03 12.89 19.70
N SER A 10 0.48 12.52 18.56
CA SER A 10 1.07 11.45 17.77
C SER A 10 2.47 11.90 17.35
N PRO A 11 3.53 11.11 17.56
CA PRO A 11 4.85 11.47 17.13
C PRO A 11 4.81 11.70 15.61
N PRO A 12 5.50 12.75 15.12
CA PRO A 12 5.64 12.92 13.68
C PRO A 12 6.24 11.66 13.11
N VAL A 13 5.71 11.19 11.96
CA VAL A 13 6.26 10.07 11.19
C VAL A 13 7.57 10.57 10.54
N ASN A 14 8.53 10.90 11.39
CA ASN A 14 9.90 11.12 10.99
C ASN A 14 10.67 9.84 11.32
N PRO A 15 11.40 9.27 10.38
CA PRO A 15 12.37 8.24 10.71
C PRO A 15 13.30 8.76 11.82
N PRO A 16 13.76 7.90 12.74
CA PRO A 16 14.63 8.33 13.83
C PRO A 16 15.83 9.09 13.27
N ARG A 17 16.09 10.29 13.82
CA ARG A 17 17.31 11.02 13.47
C ARG A 17 18.50 10.15 13.88
N PRO A 18 19.37 9.73 12.97
CA PRO A 18 20.53 8.98 13.34
C PRO A 18 21.41 9.86 14.24
N ASN A 19 21.86 9.30 15.36
CA ASN A 19 22.85 9.94 16.23
C ASN A 19 24.09 10.28 15.41
N ARG A 20 24.58 11.49 15.56
CA ARG A 20 25.81 11.99 14.94
C ARG A 20 27.00 11.12 15.38
N VAL A 21 27.35 10.13 14.57
CA VAL A 21 28.59 9.38 14.71
C VAL A 21 29.58 9.95 13.68
N THR A 22 30.52 10.76 14.15
CA THR A 22 31.68 11.16 13.36
C THR A 22 32.64 9.97 13.30
N SER A 23 32.66 9.27 12.17
CA SER A 23 33.70 8.31 11.85
C SER A 23 34.00 8.40 10.36
N SER A 24 35.13 9.01 10.02
CA SER A 24 35.71 9.02 8.70
C SER A 24 36.47 7.73 8.44
N MET A 25 35.85 6.84 7.67
CA MET A 25 36.56 5.77 6.94
C MET A 25 36.18 5.84 5.47
N PRO A 26 37.10 5.67 4.51
CA PRO A 26 36.78 5.63 3.09
C PRO A 26 35.96 4.38 2.81
N LYS A 27 34.72 4.55 2.30
CA LYS A 27 33.92 3.42 1.79
C LYS A 27 34.59 2.92 0.50
N GLU A 28 35.08 1.70 0.54
CA GLU A 28 35.38 0.90 -0.64
C GLU A 28 34.12 0.82 -1.51
N GLN A 29 34.25 0.96 -2.83
CA GLN A 29 33.11 0.97 -3.76
C GLN A 29 32.24 -0.25 -3.50
N ALA A 30 30.96 -0.01 -3.17
CA ALA A 30 30.00 -1.07 -2.92
C ALA A 30 29.92 -2.03 -4.13
N PRO A 31 29.90 -3.35 -3.90
CA PRO A 31 29.81 -4.32 -4.98
C PRO A 31 28.50 -4.13 -5.77
N THR A 32 28.57 -4.39 -7.07
CA THR A 32 27.38 -4.49 -7.93
C THR A 32 26.37 -5.43 -7.28
N SER A 33 25.07 -5.09 -7.34
CA SER A 33 23.99 -5.95 -6.84
C SER A 33 24.15 -7.38 -7.38
N ALA A 34 23.62 -8.38 -6.66
CA ALA A 34 23.64 -9.79 -7.08
C ALA A 34 23.07 -10.02 -8.49
N SER A 35 22.30 -9.07 -9.02
CA SER A 35 21.78 -9.04 -10.39
C SER A 35 22.73 -8.41 -11.42
N GLY A 36 23.83 -7.80 -10.98
CA GLY A 36 24.73 -7.03 -11.85
C GLY A 36 24.16 -5.69 -12.33
N LYS A 37 23.14 -5.15 -11.63
CA LYS A 37 22.63 -3.80 -11.91
C LYS A 37 23.67 -2.76 -11.48
N PRO A 38 23.93 -1.72 -12.29
CA PRO A 38 24.78 -0.62 -11.88
C PRO A 38 24.10 0.12 -10.70
N ASN A 39 24.90 0.52 -9.71
CA ASN A 39 24.40 1.38 -8.65
C ASN A 39 24.07 2.77 -9.23
N PRO A 40 22.79 3.23 -9.18
CA PRO A 40 22.36 4.46 -9.82
C PRO A 40 22.96 5.73 -9.19
N ILE A 41 23.54 5.63 -7.99
CA ILE A 41 24.19 6.74 -7.26
C ILE A 41 25.70 6.60 -7.15
N ALA A 42 26.32 5.63 -7.85
CA ALA A 42 27.76 5.39 -7.78
C ALA A 42 28.64 6.59 -8.22
N HIS A 43 28.06 7.53 -8.94
CA HIS A 43 28.73 8.75 -9.42
C HIS A 43 28.69 9.90 -8.41
N LEU A 44 27.89 9.79 -7.33
CA LEU A 44 27.79 10.81 -6.30
C LEU A 44 28.88 10.62 -5.23
N SER A 45 29.52 11.72 -4.84
CA SER A 45 30.40 11.72 -3.68
C SER A 45 29.60 11.72 -2.37
N PRO A 46 30.19 11.36 -1.23
CA PRO A 46 29.54 11.49 0.07
C PRO A 46 29.08 12.93 0.37
N ASP A 47 29.86 13.92 -0.06
CA ASP A 47 29.50 15.33 0.13
C ASP A 47 28.29 15.74 -0.73
N ASP A 48 28.15 15.20 -1.95
CA ASP A 48 26.95 15.40 -2.78
C ASP A 48 25.70 14.82 -2.10
N ILE A 49 25.82 13.64 -1.48
CA ILE A 49 24.71 12.98 -0.78
C ILE A 49 24.26 13.80 0.43
N VAL A 50 25.21 14.36 1.18
CA VAL A 50 24.91 15.26 2.31
C VAL A 50 24.23 16.54 1.81
N ALA A 51 24.77 17.18 0.77
CA ALA A 51 24.21 18.41 0.20
C ALA A 51 22.79 18.20 -0.35
N ILE A 52 22.52 17.08 -1.02
CA ILE A 52 21.19 16.69 -1.45
C ILE A 52 20.24 16.59 -0.26
N GLY A 53 20.66 15.94 0.83
CA GLY A 53 19.86 15.80 2.04
C GLY A 53 19.50 17.14 2.67
N GLU A 54 20.46 18.06 2.80
CA GLU A 54 20.28 19.39 3.36
C GLU A 54 19.37 20.27 2.49
N GLU A 55 19.51 20.20 1.16
CA GLU A 55 18.62 20.94 0.24
C GLU A 55 17.18 20.43 0.31
N LEU A 56 16.98 19.10 0.39
CA LEU A 56 15.63 18.50 0.53
C LEU A 56 14.99 18.86 1.87
N ASP A 57 15.75 18.83 2.97
CA ASP A 57 15.25 19.27 4.27
C ASP A 57 14.87 20.77 4.23
N THR A 58 15.66 21.61 3.55
CA THR A 58 15.36 23.03 3.36
C THR A 58 14.05 23.24 2.58
N ILE A 59 13.85 22.52 1.47
CA ILE A 59 12.61 22.58 0.67
C ILE A 59 11.41 22.17 1.53
N ARG A 60 11.51 21.08 2.27
CA ARG A 60 10.45 20.62 3.17
C ARG A 60 10.10 21.66 4.23
N ASP A 61 11.10 22.19 4.91
CA ASP A 61 10.90 23.14 6.00
C ASP A 61 10.28 24.46 5.50
N GLN A 62 10.63 24.93 4.30
CA GLN A 62 9.99 26.07 3.66
C GLN A 62 8.49 25.86 3.41
N VAL A 63 8.11 24.66 2.93
CA VAL A 63 6.69 24.31 2.74
C VAL A 63 5.96 24.27 4.07
N LEU A 64 6.55 23.62 5.08
CA LEU A 64 5.95 23.54 6.42
C LEU A 64 5.78 24.90 7.07
N ALA A 65 6.74 25.81 6.90
CA ALA A 65 6.69 27.18 7.43
C ALA A 65 5.60 28.04 6.76
N THR A 66 5.25 27.74 5.50
CA THR A 66 4.26 28.50 4.70
C THR A 66 2.88 27.86 4.64
N ARG A 67 2.71 26.65 5.24
CA ARG A 67 1.37 26.03 5.33
C ARG A 67 0.43 26.88 6.17
N GLY A 68 -0.83 26.95 5.76
CA GLY A 68 -1.78 27.83 6.45
C GLY A 68 -3.22 27.71 5.98
N GLU A 69 -3.98 28.80 6.16
CA GLU A 69 -5.42 28.82 5.90
C GLU A 69 -5.80 28.49 4.45
N ALA A 70 -4.91 28.74 3.48
CA ALA A 70 -5.16 28.36 2.08
C ALA A 70 -5.23 26.83 1.93
N ASP A 71 -4.33 26.11 2.59
CA ASP A 71 -4.27 24.64 2.59
C ASP A 71 -5.45 24.06 3.38
N ALA A 72 -5.79 24.67 4.52
CA ALA A 72 -6.96 24.29 5.31
C ALA A 72 -8.27 24.46 4.52
N ARG A 73 -8.42 25.57 3.77
CA ARG A 73 -9.58 25.76 2.88
C ARG A 73 -9.63 24.76 1.75
N TYR A 74 -8.47 24.34 1.22
CA TYR A 74 -8.39 23.32 0.18
C TYR A 74 -9.02 22.01 0.65
N ILE A 75 -8.51 21.41 1.73
CA ILE A 75 -8.99 20.10 2.20
C ILE A 75 -10.46 20.16 2.63
N ARG A 76 -10.88 21.21 3.35
CA ARG A 76 -12.29 21.39 3.74
C ARG A 76 -13.21 21.50 2.52
N ARG A 77 -12.75 22.15 1.43
CA ARG A 77 -13.50 22.23 0.17
C ARG A 77 -13.60 20.87 -0.50
N VAL A 78 -12.51 20.10 -0.57
CA VAL A 78 -12.50 18.76 -1.17
C VAL A 78 -13.46 17.86 -0.41
N ILE A 79 -13.39 17.84 0.93
CA ILE A 79 -14.32 17.06 1.77
C ILE A 79 -15.78 17.48 1.52
N LYS A 80 -16.05 18.77 1.49
CA LYS A 80 -17.41 19.29 1.21
C LYS A 80 -17.93 18.84 -0.15
N VAL A 81 -17.12 18.97 -1.20
CA VAL A 81 -17.46 18.54 -2.56
C VAL A 81 -17.72 17.04 -2.60
N GLN A 82 -16.84 16.25 -2.01
CA GLN A 82 -16.95 14.79 -1.97
C GLN A 82 -18.24 14.36 -1.25
N ARG A 83 -18.51 14.87 -0.03
CA ARG A 83 -19.73 14.55 0.74
C ARG A 83 -21.01 14.95 0.00
N SER A 84 -21.00 16.14 -0.63
CA SER A 84 -22.14 16.61 -1.43
C SER A 84 -22.35 15.71 -2.64
N LEU A 85 -21.28 15.38 -3.35
CA LEU A 85 -21.34 14.53 -4.54
C LEU A 85 -21.84 13.12 -4.19
N GLU A 86 -21.35 12.52 -3.10
CA GLU A 86 -21.81 11.22 -2.64
C GLU A 86 -23.30 11.23 -2.30
N LEU A 87 -23.74 12.22 -1.51
CA LEU A 87 -25.15 12.34 -1.11
C LEU A 87 -26.08 12.54 -2.33
N ILE A 88 -25.73 13.45 -3.22
CA ILE A 88 -26.52 13.73 -4.44
C ILE A 88 -26.55 12.48 -5.33
N SER A 89 -25.42 11.82 -5.55
CA SER A 89 -25.34 10.63 -6.39
C SER A 89 -26.16 9.48 -5.83
N ARG A 90 -26.12 9.27 -4.50
CA ARG A 90 -26.97 8.26 -3.84
C ARG A 90 -28.45 8.61 -3.96
N GLY A 91 -28.83 9.90 -3.84
CA GLY A 91 -30.20 10.37 -4.08
C GLY A 91 -30.66 10.14 -5.50
N ILE A 92 -29.84 10.44 -6.49
CA ILE A 92 -30.14 10.17 -7.92
C ILE A 92 -30.32 8.67 -8.17
N LEU A 93 -29.50 7.82 -7.55
CA LEU A 93 -29.58 6.36 -7.68
C LEU A 93 -30.84 5.73 -7.07
N LEU A 94 -31.59 6.43 -6.23
CA LEU A 94 -32.93 5.97 -5.84
C LEU A 94 -33.87 5.82 -7.05
N PHE A 95 -33.58 6.53 -8.14
CA PHE A 95 -34.27 6.48 -9.42
C PHE A 95 -33.50 5.71 -10.50
N SER A 96 -32.60 4.79 -10.10
CA SER A 96 -31.68 4.06 -10.98
C SER A 96 -32.34 3.19 -12.07
N ARG A 97 -33.64 2.93 -11.99
CA ARG A 97 -34.40 2.30 -13.09
C ARG A 97 -34.44 3.17 -14.36
N PHE A 98 -34.25 4.49 -14.22
CA PHE A 98 -34.16 5.38 -15.36
C PHE A 98 -32.70 5.46 -15.81
N PRO A 99 -32.37 5.11 -17.08
CA PRO A 99 -30.98 5.06 -17.56
C PRO A 99 -30.17 6.34 -17.30
N PRO A 100 -30.69 7.55 -17.47
CA PRO A 100 -29.93 8.75 -17.13
C PRO A 100 -29.57 8.84 -15.64
N ALA A 101 -30.49 8.48 -14.74
CA ALA A 101 -30.23 8.49 -13.30
C ALA A 101 -29.21 7.41 -12.92
N PHE A 102 -29.27 6.23 -13.52
CA PHE A 102 -28.27 5.19 -13.36
C PHE A 102 -26.88 5.68 -13.77
N ILE A 103 -26.73 6.24 -14.97
CA ILE A 103 -25.44 6.69 -15.51
C ILE A 103 -24.88 7.83 -14.67
N VAL A 104 -25.65 8.91 -14.46
CA VAL A 104 -25.19 10.11 -13.74
C VAL A 104 -24.89 9.78 -12.27
N GLY A 105 -25.78 9.03 -11.62
CA GLY A 105 -25.62 8.64 -10.23
C GLY A 105 -24.41 7.70 -10.02
N THR A 106 -24.19 6.73 -10.91
CA THR A 106 -23.03 5.84 -10.86
C THR A 106 -21.73 6.60 -11.09
N ALA A 107 -21.65 7.47 -12.08
CA ALA A 107 -20.47 8.28 -12.37
C ALA A 107 -20.13 9.21 -11.19
N GLY A 108 -21.13 9.92 -10.65
CA GLY A 108 -20.92 10.80 -9.50
C GLY A 108 -20.50 10.03 -8.24
N LEU A 109 -21.13 8.88 -7.95
CA LEU A 109 -20.73 8.04 -6.81
C LEU A 109 -19.31 7.49 -6.99
N THR A 110 -18.92 7.11 -8.20
CA THR A 110 -17.55 6.66 -8.52
C THR A 110 -16.54 7.75 -8.20
N VAL A 111 -16.77 8.99 -8.68
CA VAL A 111 -15.88 10.12 -8.40
C VAL A 111 -15.81 10.41 -6.90
N ALA A 112 -16.95 10.39 -6.21
CA ALA A 112 -16.98 10.60 -4.76
C ALA A 112 -16.16 9.56 -4.00
N LYS A 113 -16.27 8.28 -4.36
CA LYS A 113 -15.50 7.19 -3.75
C LYS A 113 -13.99 7.27 -4.07
N ILE A 114 -13.62 7.68 -5.26
CA ILE A 114 -12.22 7.91 -5.61
C ILE A 114 -11.64 9.04 -4.75
N LEU A 115 -12.31 10.19 -4.67
CA LEU A 115 -11.85 11.32 -3.85
C LEU A 115 -11.75 10.96 -2.37
N GLU A 116 -12.71 10.21 -1.84
CA GLU A 116 -12.66 9.75 -0.44
C GLU A 116 -11.46 8.85 -0.17
N ASN A 117 -11.13 7.96 -1.10
CA ASN A 117 -10.04 7.02 -0.91
C ASN A 117 -8.66 7.68 -1.12
N THR A 118 -8.50 8.47 -2.19
CA THR A 118 -7.20 9.02 -2.59
C THR A 118 -6.90 10.37 -1.95
N GLU A 119 -7.63 11.43 -2.33
CA GLU A 119 -7.30 12.79 -1.90
C GLU A 119 -7.62 13.05 -0.43
N ILE A 120 -8.66 12.39 0.11
CA ILE A 120 -9.05 12.61 1.50
C ILE A 120 -8.43 11.56 2.41
N GLY A 121 -8.88 10.31 2.33
CA GLY A 121 -8.53 9.26 3.27
C GLY A 121 -7.03 9.05 3.35
N HIS A 122 -6.38 8.79 2.22
CA HIS A 122 -4.94 8.57 2.15
C HIS A 122 -4.16 9.72 2.79
N ASN A 123 -4.40 10.95 2.36
CA ASN A 123 -3.63 12.12 2.80
C ASN A 123 -3.94 12.53 4.26
N VAL A 124 -5.18 12.36 4.73
CA VAL A 124 -5.51 12.57 6.15
C VAL A 124 -4.82 11.53 7.01
N LEU A 125 -4.78 10.27 6.60
CA LEU A 125 -4.13 9.19 7.35
C LEU A 125 -2.60 9.31 7.40
N HIS A 126 -1.99 10.04 6.45
CA HIS A 126 -0.59 10.46 6.52
C HIS A 126 -0.33 11.59 7.53
N GLY A 127 -1.36 12.16 8.17
CA GLY A 127 -1.20 13.25 9.12
C GLY A 127 -0.95 14.63 8.48
N GLN A 128 -1.11 14.75 7.15
CA GLN A 128 -0.84 16.00 6.40
C GLN A 128 -1.65 17.19 6.91
N TRP A 129 -2.74 16.95 7.61
CA TRP A 129 -3.69 17.97 8.08
C TRP A 129 -3.75 18.09 9.61
N ASP A 130 -2.97 17.30 10.36
CA ASP A 130 -3.00 17.24 11.83
C ASP A 130 -2.60 18.58 12.47
N TRP A 131 -1.79 19.38 11.78
CA TRP A 131 -1.40 20.73 12.21
C TRP A 131 -2.60 21.69 12.39
N MET A 132 -3.73 21.42 11.71
CA MET A 132 -4.95 22.23 11.89
C MET A 132 -5.61 22.02 13.27
N ARG A 133 -5.26 20.94 13.98
CA ARG A 133 -5.88 20.53 15.27
C ARG A 133 -7.40 20.42 15.20
N ASP A 134 -7.91 20.07 14.01
CA ASP A 134 -9.34 19.86 13.78
C ASP A 134 -9.66 18.36 14.01
N PRO A 135 -10.39 17.97 15.09
CA PRO A 135 -10.65 16.58 15.39
C PRO A 135 -11.50 15.86 14.35
N LYS A 136 -12.09 16.60 13.41
CA LYS A 136 -12.86 16.05 12.28
C LYS A 136 -11.98 15.75 11.05
N ILE A 137 -10.75 16.27 11.03
CA ILE A 137 -9.81 16.10 9.92
C ILE A 137 -8.43 15.83 10.54
N HIS A 138 -8.28 14.67 11.19
CA HIS A 138 -7.08 14.31 11.91
C HIS A 138 -6.77 12.82 11.73
N SER A 139 -5.51 12.44 11.57
CA SER A 139 -5.07 11.07 11.29
C SER A 139 -5.46 10.05 12.36
N THR A 140 -5.66 10.50 13.62
CA THR A 140 -6.04 9.63 14.73
C THR A 140 -7.55 9.40 14.85
N THR A 141 -8.38 10.20 14.20
CA THR A 141 -9.83 10.14 14.29
C THR A 141 -10.53 9.85 12.98
N TRP A 142 -9.82 10.00 11.87
CA TRP A 142 -10.35 9.74 10.53
C TRP A 142 -10.48 8.25 10.27
N GLU A 143 -11.66 7.86 9.78
CA GLU A 143 -11.88 6.52 9.26
C GLU A 143 -12.46 6.62 7.84
N TRP A 144 -11.77 6.03 6.89
CA TRP A 144 -12.08 6.12 5.47
C TRP A 144 -13.08 5.08 4.97
N ASP A 145 -13.71 5.31 3.81
CA ASP A 145 -14.64 4.37 3.15
C ASP A 145 -13.87 3.34 2.31
N PHE A 146 -13.06 2.51 2.99
CA PHE A 146 -12.24 1.47 2.41
C PHE A 146 -12.27 0.23 3.31
N ALA A 147 -12.00 -0.98 2.79
CA ALA A 147 -12.14 -2.21 3.56
C ALA A 147 -11.12 -2.33 4.71
N SER A 148 -9.89 -1.83 4.51
CA SER A 148 -8.87 -1.83 5.55
C SER A 148 -9.18 -0.77 6.63
N PRO A 149 -9.12 -1.12 7.94
CA PRO A 149 -9.18 -0.15 9.03
C PRO A 149 -8.00 0.83 8.98
N ALA A 150 -8.28 2.11 9.30
CA ALA A 150 -7.30 3.18 9.21
C ALA A 150 -6.03 2.91 10.02
N ASP A 151 -6.15 2.36 11.23
CA ASP A 151 -4.99 2.10 12.10
C ASP A 151 -4.10 0.97 11.58
N GLN A 152 -4.70 -0.07 10.98
CA GLN A 152 -3.94 -1.16 10.38
C GLN A 152 -3.18 -0.67 9.14
N TRP A 153 -3.86 0.09 8.27
CA TRP A 153 -3.25 0.67 7.09
C TRP A 153 -2.10 1.64 7.44
N LYS A 154 -2.27 2.50 8.46
CA LYS A 154 -1.18 3.38 8.91
C LYS A 154 0.07 2.59 9.35
N LYS A 155 -0.12 1.43 9.99
CA LYS A 155 0.99 0.59 10.43
C LYS A 155 1.74 -0.02 9.25
N SER A 156 1.03 -0.59 8.28
CA SER A 156 1.65 -1.22 7.12
C SER A 156 2.21 -0.18 6.15
N HIS A 157 1.46 0.87 5.84
CA HIS A 157 1.82 1.86 4.83
C HIS A 157 2.74 2.96 5.37
N ASN A 158 2.33 3.73 6.40
CA ASN A 158 3.14 4.86 6.87
C ASN A 158 4.44 4.42 7.54
N VAL A 159 4.42 3.29 8.28
CA VAL A 159 5.60 2.79 8.97
C VAL A 159 6.37 1.79 8.11
N GLY A 160 5.70 0.78 7.55
CA GLY A 160 6.34 -0.26 6.75
C GLY A 160 6.83 0.27 5.40
N HIS A 161 5.90 0.63 4.51
CA HIS A 161 6.21 1.00 3.15
C HIS A 161 7.05 2.29 3.04
N HIS A 162 6.67 3.38 3.72
CA HIS A 162 7.44 4.65 3.64
C HIS A 162 8.82 4.57 4.26
N THR A 163 9.05 3.67 5.23
CA THR A 163 10.39 3.45 5.78
C THR A 163 11.25 2.63 4.82
N TYR A 164 10.68 1.58 4.23
CA TYR A 164 11.43 0.59 3.45
C TYR A 164 11.12 0.61 1.95
N THR A 165 10.62 1.70 1.42
CA THR A 165 10.18 1.84 0.03
C THR A 165 11.08 1.10 -0.96
N ASN A 166 10.50 0.13 -1.66
CA ASN A 166 11.10 -0.72 -2.67
C ASN A 166 12.32 -1.57 -2.21
N VAL A 167 12.53 -1.78 -0.89
CA VAL A 167 13.54 -2.70 -0.38
C VAL A 167 13.01 -4.13 -0.43
N ILE A 168 13.66 -5.00 -1.19
CA ILE A 168 13.25 -6.39 -1.39
C ILE A 168 13.27 -7.15 -0.05
N GLY A 169 12.13 -7.71 0.33
CA GLY A 169 11.98 -8.50 1.56
C GLY A 169 11.63 -7.68 2.81
N MET A 170 11.69 -6.34 2.75
CA MET A 170 11.31 -5.44 3.85
C MET A 170 10.08 -4.60 3.49
N ASP A 171 9.99 -4.10 2.27
CA ASP A 171 8.79 -3.44 1.77
C ASP A 171 7.79 -4.49 1.30
N GLU A 172 6.77 -4.70 2.10
CA GLU A 172 5.71 -5.65 1.75
C GLU A 172 4.78 -5.12 0.65
N ASP A 173 4.72 -3.80 0.40
CA ASP A 173 4.00 -3.20 -0.73
C ASP A 173 4.68 -3.53 -2.07
N LEU A 174 5.95 -3.96 -2.06
CA LEU A 174 6.67 -4.37 -3.26
C LEU A 174 6.05 -5.62 -3.88
N GLY A 175 5.10 -5.40 -4.80
CA GLY A 175 4.33 -6.45 -5.44
C GLY A 175 3.28 -7.11 -4.54
N TYR A 176 2.96 -6.51 -3.39
CA TYR A 176 1.96 -7.00 -2.40
C TYR A 176 2.21 -8.45 -1.97
N ASN A 177 3.47 -8.89 -1.91
CA ASN A 177 3.87 -10.28 -1.63
C ASN A 177 3.28 -11.34 -2.60
N ILE A 178 2.57 -10.94 -3.65
CA ILE A 178 1.92 -11.82 -4.64
C ILE A 178 2.46 -11.65 -6.06
N LEU A 179 3.15 -10.55 -6.34
CA LEU A 179 3.71 -10.26 -7.65
C LEU A 179 5.24 -10.21 -7.57
N ARG A 180 5.86 -10.68 -8.61
CA ARG A 180 7.27 -10.48 -8.86
C ARG A 180 7.44 -9.34 -9.86
N VAL A 181 7.98 -8.22 -9.40
CA VAL A 181 8.14 -6.97 -10.17
C VAL A 181 9.59 -6.64 -10.47
N ASP A 182 10.52 -7.42 -9.91
CA ASP A 182 11.96 -7.27 -10.10
C ASP A 182 12.66 -8.61 -10.37
N PRO A 183 13.73 -8.63 -11.18
CA PRO A 183 14.48 -9.85 -11.45
C PRO A 183 15.20 -10.43 -10.22
N ASP A 184 15.52 -9.61 -9.21
CA ASP A 184 16.22 -10.04 -7.99
C ASP A 184 15.29 -10.74 -7.01
N GLN A 185 13.96 -10.52 -7.10
CA GLN A 185 13.00 -11.32 -6.37
C GLN A 185 13.00 -12.78 -6.83
N GLU A 186 12.98 -13.72 -5.88
CA GLU A 186 12.92 -15.15 -6.18
C GLU A 186 11.67 -15.52 -6.99
N TRP A 187 11.84 -16.22 -8.11
CA TRP A 187 10.71 -16.74 -8.86
C TRP A 187 10.10 -17.98 -8.18
N LYS A 188 8.79 -17.93 -7.92
CA LYS A 188 7.96 -19.03 -7.42
C LYS A 188 6.92 -19.43 -8.45
N PHE A 189 6.44 -20.67 -8.40
CA PHE A 189 5.52 -21.22 -9.41
C PHE A 189 4.25 -20.36 -9.56
N PHE A 190 3.69 -19.82 -8.48
CA PHE A 190 2.48 -19.03 -8.53
C PHE A 190 2.65 -17.70 -9.31
N HIS A 191 3.88 -17.19 -9.49
CA HIS A 191 4.13 -16.01 -10.32
C HIS A 191 3.74 -16.22 -11.78
N LEU A 192 3.64 -17.49 -12.25
CA LEU A 192 3.14 -17.76 -13.60
C LEU A 192 1.73 -17.20 -13.82
N PHE A 193 0.92 -17.14 -12.77
CA PHE A 193 -0.45 -16.65 -12.79
C PHE A 193 -0.57 -15.17 -12.42
N GLN A 194 0.55 -14.48 -12.17
CA GLN A 194 0.51 -13.10 -11.68
C GLN A 194 -0.22 -12.09 -12.60
N PRO A 195 -0.32 -12.24 -13.93
CA PRO A 195 -1.18 -11.35 -14.71
C PRO A 195 -2.67 -11.43 -14.31
N VAL A 196 -3.16 -12.65 -14.03
CA VAL A 196 -4.53 -12.87 -13.56
C VAL A 196 -4.68 -12.41 -12.12
N THR A 197 -3.72 -12.75 -11.27
CA THR A 197 -3.71 -12.34 -9.86
C THR A 197 -3.71 -10.81 -9.74
N ASN A 198 -2.92 -10.11 -10.57
CA ASN A 198 -2.88 -8.64 -10.56
C ASN A 198 -4.19 -8.02 -11.06
N LEU A 199 -4.85 -8.63 -12.07
CA LEU A 199 -6.16 -8.17 -12.50
C LEU A 199 -7.21 -8.33 -11.39
N LEU A 200 -7.22 -9.48 -10.71
CA LEU A 200 -8.10 -9.70 -9.56
C LEU A 200 -7.79 -8.75 -8.41
N ASN A 201 -6.50 -8.51 -8.13
CA ASN A 201 -6.07 -7.52 -7.14
C ASN A 201 -6.58 -6.11 -7.50
N ALA A 202 -6.52 -5.70 -8.77
CA ALA A 202 -7.07 -4.42 -9.19
C ALA A 202 -8.59 -4.31 -8.99
N ILE A 203 -9.35 -5.36 -9.31
CA ILE A 203 -10.82 -5.39 -9.16
C ILE A 203 -11.24 -5.37 -7.68
N PHE A 204 -10.54 -6.13 -6.84
CA PHE A 204 -10.84 -6.31 -5.42
C PHE A 204 -9.84 -5.61 -4.50
N PHE A 205 -9.24 -4.52 -4.95
CA PHE A 205 -8.09 -3.88 -4.33
C PHE A 205 -8.30 -3.56 -2.84
N GLU A 206 -9.45 -3.00 -2.48
CA GLU A 206 -9.76 -2.68 -1.07
C GLU A 206 -9.73 -3.90 -0.13
N TYR A 207 -10.18 -5.06 -0.63
CA TYR A 207 -10.16 -6.30 0.14
C TYR A 207 -8.76 -6.93 0.16
N GLY A 208 -8.03 -6.79 -0.96
CA GLY A 208 -6.62 -7.19 -1.03
C GLY A 208 -5.77 -6.48 0.02
N ILE A 209 -5.90 -5.16 0.12
CA ILE A 209 -5.22 -4.34 1.13
C ILE A 209 -5.67 -4.72 2.55
N ALA A 210 -6.96 -4.92 2.79
CA ALA A 210 -7.45 -5.33 4.11
C ALA A 210 -6.90 -6.70 4.57
N ILE A 211 -6.71 -7.65 3.64
CA ILE A 211 -6.08 -8.94 3.93
C ILE A 211 -4.59 -8.80 4.16
N TYR A 212 -3.95 -7.95 3.37
CA TYR A 212 -2.54 -7.64 3.46
C TYR A 212 -2.19 -7.00 4.82
N ASP A 213 -2.95 -5.99 5.26
CA ASP A 213 -2.76 -5.28 6.53
C ASP A 213 -2.97 -6.18 7.77
N LEU A 214 -3.56 -7.37 7.61
CA LEU A 214 -3.68 -8.35 8.70
C LEU A 214 -2.34 -8.98 9.09
N ASP A 215 -1.32 -8.88 8.26
CA ASP A 215 -0.03 -9.56 8.47
C ASP A 215 -0.19 -11.04 8.83
N ILE A 216 -0.82 -11.76 7.90
CA ILE A 216 -1.03 -13.21 8.05
C ILE A 216 0.30 -13.95 8.12
N LYS A 217 1.35 -13.45 7.46
CA LYS A 217 2.68 -14.04 7.48
C LYS A 217 3.27 -13.96 8.89
N GLY A 218 3.32 -12.78 9.49
CA GLY A 218 3.82 -12.60 10.86
C GLY A 218 3.05 -13.43 11.88
N TRP A 219 1.71 -13.53 11.74
CA TRP A 219 0.92 -14.43 12.58
C TRP A 219 1.32 -15.93 12.42
N ARG A 220 1.54 -16.39 11.19
CA ARG A 220 1.95 -17.80 10.93
C ARG A 220 3.36 -18.11 11.38
N GLU A 221 4.25 -17.13 11.30
CA GLU A 221 5.66 -17.22 11.72
C GLU A 221 5.85 -16.97 13.22
N GLY A 222 4.78 -16.53 13.92
CA GLY A 222 4.81 -16.28 15.38
C GLY A 222 5.39 -14.91 15.76
N THR A 223 5.60 -14.01 14.82
CA THR A 223 6.10 -12.64 15.05
C THR A 223 4.98 -11.65 15.40
N LYS A 224 3.73 -11.98 15.02
CA LYS A 224 2.52 -11.22 15.41
C LYS A 224 1.74 -11.97 16.47
N ASP A 225 1.37 -11.26 17.56
CA ASP A 225 0.58 -11.84 18.66
C ASP A 225 -0.79 -12.35 18.13
N PRO A 226 -1.17 -13.61 18.45
CA PRO A 226 -2.47 -14.17 18.08
C PRO A 226 -3.67 -13.38 18.62
N ALA A 227 -3.55 -12.67 19.74
CA ALA A 227 -4.63 -11.83 20.27
C ALA A 227 -4.76 -10.54 19.44
N GLU A 228 -3.65 -9.90 19.06
CA GLU A 228 -3.62 -8.77 18.14
C GLU A 228 -4.23 -9.17 16.78
N PHE A 229 -3.77 -10.27 16.18
CA PHE A 229 -4.32 -10.77 14.91
C PHE A 229 -5.84 -10.95 14.96
N ARG A 230 -6.37 -11.57 16.05
CA ARG A 230 -7.83 -11.74 16.20
C ARG A 230 -8.57 -10.42 16.39
N ALA A 231 -7.95 -9.43 17.02
CA ALA A 231 -8.53 -8.10 17.16
C ALA A 231 -8.60 -7.39 15.81
N ASP A 232 -7.53 -7.43 15.06
CA ASP A 232 -7.42 -6.85 13.71
C ASP A 232 -8.43 -7.50 12.75
N LEU A 233 -8.51 -8.82 12.72
CA LEU A 233 -9.48 -9.56 11.90
C LEU A 233 -10.94 -9.17 12.26
N ARG A 234 -11.26 -9.01 13.53
CA ARG A 234 -12.61 -8.56 13.95
C ARG A 234 -12.89 -7.14 13.46
N ASN A 235 -11.90 -6.25 13.48
CA ASN A 235 -12.04 -4.89 12.98
C ASN A 235 -12.28 -4.88 11.45
N VAL A 236 -11.52 -5.66 10.70
CA VAL A 236 -11.72 -5.84 9.24
C VAL A 236 -13.13 -6.38 8.96
N ILE A 237 -13.54 -7.48 9.62
CA ILE A 237 -14.87 -8.07 9.41
C ILE A 237 -15.99 -7.07 9.72
N ARG A 238 -15.88 -6.31 10.83
CA ARG A 238 -16.85 -5.29 11.20
C ARG A 238 -16.93 -4.17 10.16
N LYS A 239 -15.78 -3.70 9.68
CA LYS A 239 -15.70 -2.62 8.70
C LYS A 239 -16.22 -3.05 7.33
N VAL A 240 -15.78 -4.19 6.83
CA VAL A 240 -16.29 -4.80 5.58
C VAL A 240 -17.80 -5.05 5.67
N GLY A 241 -18.27 -5.61 6.79
CA GLY A 241 -19.70 -5.85 6.99
C GLY A 241 -20.53 -4.55 6.98
N ARG A 242 -20.03 -3.47 7.58
CA ARG A 242 -20.68 -2.15 7.54
C ARG A 242 -20.70 -1.58 6.12
N GLN A 243 -19.60 -1.67 5.39
CA GLN A 243 -19.49 -1.15 4.04
C GLN A 243 -20.37 -1.95 3.06
N MET A 244 -20.33 -3.28 3.13
CA MET A 244 -21.18 -4.14 2.33
C MET A 244 -22.67 -3.94 2.65
N GLY A 245 -23.00 -3.82 3.94
CA GLY A 245 -24.37 -3.51 4.39
C GLY A 245 -24.85 -2.16 3.85
N LYS A 246 -24.02 -1.12 3.87
CA LYS A 246 -24.35 0.19 3.30
C LYS A 246 -24.56 0.13 1.79
N ASP A 247 -23.59 -0.43 1.05
CA ASP A 247 -23.53 -0.30 -0.41
C ASP A 247 -24.33 -1.39 -1.14
N TYR A 248 -24.43 -2.60 -0.60
CA TYR A 248 -25.05 -3.73 -1.29
C TYR A 248 -26.38 -4.21 -0.68
N LEU A 249 -26.77 -3.64 0.48
CA LEU A 249 -28.06 -3.96 1.09
C LEU A 249 -28.89 -2.69 1.31
N LEU A 250 -28.46 -1.77 2.17
CA LEU A 250 -29.28 -0.63 2.59
C LEU A 250 -29.59 0.31 1.42
N HIS A 251 -28.60 0.77 0.67
CA HIS A 251 -28.82 1.69 -0.45
C HIS A 251 -29.68 1.06 -1.57
N PRO A 252 -29.46 -0.20 -2.03
CA PRO A 252 -30.38 -0.88 -2.93
C PRO A 252 -31.79 -1.03 -2.38
N LEU A 253 -31.97 -1.37 -1.11
CA LEU A 253 -33.31 -1.49 -0.50
C LEU A 253 -34.06 -0.15 -0.52
N LEU A 254 -33.38 0.96 -0.25
CA LEU A 254 -33.99 2.30 -0.29
C LEU A 254 -34.46 2.70 -1.69
N SER A 255 -33.89 2.13 -2.75
CA SER A 255 -34.33 2.39 -4.12
C SER A 255 -35.57 1.57 -4.55
N GLY A 256 -36.08 0.72 -3.66
CA GLY A 256 -37.31 -0.07 -3.90
C GLY A 256 -37.26 -0.89 -5.21
N PRO A 257 -38.11 -0.57 -6.21
CA PRO A 257 -38.08 -1.27 -7.50
C PRO A 257 -36.76 -1.14 -8.27
N GLY A 258 -35.90 -0.19 -7.90
CA GLY A 258 -34.56 0.02 -8.44
C GLY A 258 -33.48 -0.85 -7.79
N PHE A 259 -33.82 -1.78 -6.89
CA PHE A 259 -32.87 -2.56 -6.09
C PHE A 259 -31.68 -3.09 -6.89
N PHE A 260 -31.93 -3.86 -7.95
CA PHE A 260 -30.85 -4.49 -8.72
C PHE A 260 -30.02 -3.48 -9.52
N SER A 261 -30.63 -2.42 -10.04
CA SER A 261 -29.89 -1.37 -10.75
C SER A 261 -29.03 -0.55 -9.79
N THR A 262 -29.52 -0.22 -8.58
CA THR A 262 -28.73 0.43 -7.55
C THR A 262 -27.62 -0.47 -7.02
N LEU A 263 -27.89 -1.76 -6.82
CA LEU A 263 -26.88 -2.75 -6.47
C LEU A 263 -25.73 -2.78 -7.51
N LEU A 264 -26.08 -2.85 -8.79
CA LEU A 264 -25.13 -2.82 -9.89
C LEU A 264 -24.36 -1.50 -9.93
N ALA A 265 -25.02 -0.36 -9.73
CA ALA A 265 -24.37 0.97 -9.69
C ALA A 265 -23.31 1.05 -8.57
N ASN A 266 -23.63 0.56 -7.38
CA ASN A 266 -22.67 0.51 -6.26
C ASN A 266 -21.51 -0.45 -6.57
N ALA A 267 -21.78 -1.61 -7.16
CA ALA A 267 -20.73 -2.56 -7.56
C ALA A 267 -19.78 -1.94 -8.61
N ILE A 268 -20.32 -1.24 -9.62
CA ILE A 268 -19.52 -0.54 -10.63
C ILE A 268 -18.69 0.56 -9.95
N ALA A 269 -19.29 1.39 -9.09
CA ALA A 269 -18.58 2.49 -8.44
C ALA A 269 -17.42 1.99 -7.56
N ASN A 270 -17.64 0.93 -6.78
CA ASN A 270 -16.57 0.32 -5.96
C ASN A 270 -15.48 -0.32 -6.83
N THR A 271 -15.85 -1.04 -7.88
CA THR A 271 -14.88 -1.68 -8.79
C THR A 271 -14.03 -0.64 -9.52
N VAL A 272 -14.64 0.41 -10.06
CA VAL A 272 -13.90 1.49 -10.77
C VAL A 272 -12.99 2.22 -9.79
N ARG A 273 -13.42 2.52 -8.56
CA ARG A 273 -12.58 3.09 -7.52
C ARG A 273 -11.38 2.17 -7.21
N ASN A 274 -11.61 0.86 -7.08
CA ASN A 274 -10.55 -0.11 -6.82
C ASN A 274 -9.52 -0.16 -7.95
N ILE A 275 -9.96 -0.27 -9.20
CA ILE A 275 -9.07 -0.26 -10.38
C ILE A 275 -8.30 1.05 -10.46
N TRP A 276 -8.94 2.18 -10.15
CA TRP A 276 -8.30 3.50 -10.15
C TRP A 276 -7.20 3.57 -9.07
N ALA A 277 -7.53 3.26 -7.82
CA ALA A 277 -6.59 3.28 -6.71
C ALA A 277 -5.40 2.34 -6.96
N HIS A 278 -5.66 1.10 -7.37
CA HIS A 278 -4.62 0.16 -7.78
C HIS A 278 -3.73 0.73 -8.89
N SER A 279 -4.32 1.32 -9.94
CA SER A 279 -3.55 1.84 -11.08
C SER A 279 -2.65 3.01 -10.67
N VAL A 280 -3.12 3.91 -9.82
CA VAL A 280 -2.36 5.06 -9.33
C VAL A 280 -1.17 4.60 -8.48
N ILE A 281 -1.41 3.75 -7.47
CA ILE A 281 -0.37 3.24 -6.57
C ILE A 281 0.62 2.38 -7.34
N PHE A 282 0.13 1.48 -8.20
CA PHE A 282 0.96 0.59 -9.02
C PHE A 282 1.88 1.36 -9.98
N CYS A 283 1.42 2.50 -10.51
CA CYS A 283 2.22 3.38 -11.35
C CYS A 283 3.21 4.25 -10.55
N GLY A 284 3.04 4.36 -9.25
CA GLY A 284 3.96 5.06 -8.37
C GLY A 284 5.26 4.27 -8.13
N HIS A 285 5.21 2.92 -8.14
CA HIS A 285 6.32 2.08 -7.70
C HIS A 285 6.84 1.08 -8.72
N PHE A 286 6.06 0.71 -9.74
CA PHE A 286 6.42 -0.42 -10.62
C PHE A 286 6.66 -0.12 -12.10
N PRO A 287 6.64 1.11 -12.61
CA PRO A 287 7.03 1.37 -14.01
C PRO A 287 8.50 1.05 -14.25
N GLU A 288 8.87 0.94 -15.52
CA GLU A 288 10.29 0.84 -15.92
C GLU A 288 11.04 2.12 -15.52
N GLY A 289 12.21 1.94 -14.89
CA GLY A 289 13.07 3.03 -14.44
C GLY A 289 12.91 3.39 -12.97
N VAL A 290 11.98 2.77 -12.28
CA VAL A 290 11.93 2.77 -10.82
C VAL A 290 12.83 1.66 -10.30
N GLU A 291 13.66 2.01 -9.32
CA GLU A 291 14.65 1.10 -8.73
C GLU A 291 14.05 0.28 -7.58
N THR A 292 14.66 -0.85 -7.34
CA THR A 292 14.46 -1.69 -6.16
C THR A 292 15.80 -1.85 -5.45
N PHE A 293 15.77 -2.06 -4.14
CA PHE A 293 16.94 -2.05 -3.29
C PHE A 293 17.08 -3.38 -2.54
N GLU A 294 18.30 -3.77 -2.24
CA GLU A 294 18.59 -4.93 -1.40
C GLU A 294 18.66 -4.51 0.07
N THR A 295 18.39 -5.43 0.99
CA THR A 295 18.39 -5.16 2.44
C THR A 295 19.73 -4.60 2.91
N ASP A 296 20.84 -5.11 2.38
CA ASP A 296 22.18 -4.66 2.77
C ASP A 296 22.46 -3.18 2.37
N SER A 297 21.71 -2.66 1.37
CA SER A 297 21.90 -1.28 0.89
C SER A 297 21.39 -0.22 1.86
N ILE A 298 20.55 -0.59 2.82
CA ILE A 298 19.99 0.33 3.82
C ILE A 298 20.66 0.21 5.19
N GLU A 299 21.63 -0.69 5.36
CA GLU A 299 22.40 -0.76 6.59
C GLU A 299 23.21 0.54 6.80
N ASN A 300 22.95 1.23 7.91
CA ASN A 300 23.53 2.53 8.22
C ASN A 300 23.21 3.63 7.18
N GLU A 301 22.08 3.54 6.51
CA GLU A 301 21.60 4.53 5.54
C GLU A 301 21.56 5.93 6.16
N THR A 302 22.23 6.87 5.54
CA THR A 302 22.21 8.30 5.93
C THR A 302 20.91 8.96 5.49
N ARG A 303 20.62 10.16 6.00
CA ARG A 303 19.44 10.94 5.60
C ARG A 303 19.43 11.22 4.09
N GLY A 304 20.56 11.57 3.51
CA GLY A 304 20.68 11.82 2.07
C GLY A 304 20.45 10.54 1.24
N GLU A 305 21.04 9.41 1.68
CA GLU A 305 20.82 8.11 1.03
C GLU A 305 19.34 7.67 1.11
N TRP A 306 18.68 7.89 2.26
CA TRP A 306 17.24 7.63 2.38
C TRP A 306 16.42 8.46 1.39
N TYR A 307 16.71 9.77 1.24
CA TYR A 307 16.04 10.60 0.25
C TYR A 307 16.29 10.12 -1.18
N LEU A 308 17.51 9.74 -1.51
CA LEU A 308 17.86 9.18 -2.82
C LEU A 308 17.07 7.91 -3.11
N ARG A 309 16.92 7.04 -2.12
CA ARG A 309 16.11 5.82 -2.26
C ARG A 309 14.62 6.14 -2.47
N GLN A 310 14.05 7.11 -1.77
CA GLN A 310 12.67 7.56 -1.99
C GLN A 310 12.47 8.09 -3.42
N MET A 311 13.38 8.92 -3.91
CA MET A 311 13.31 9.49 -5.26
C MET A 311 13.44 8.43 -6.36
N LEU A 312 14.38 7.50 -6.22
CA LEU A 312 14.67 6.47 -7.22
C LEU A 312 13.67 5.30 -7.16
N GLY A 313 13.07 5.08 -6.00
CA GLY A 313 12.03 4.07 -5.75
C GLY A 313 10.62 4.50 -6.16
N SER A 314 10.45 5.71 -6.71
CA SER A 314 9.14 6.28 -7.01
C SER A 314 9.06 6.84 -8.43
N ALA A 315 7.84 6.96 -8.96
CA ALA A 315 7.56 7.54 -10.27
C ALA A 315 6.32 8.43 -10.25
N ASN A 316 6.36 9.53 -11.01
CA ASN A 316 5.27 10.47 -11.13
C ASN A 316 4.35 10.16 -12.32
N ILE A 317 3.09 10.60 -12.23
CA ILE A 317 2.12 10.57 -13.31
C ILE A 317 1.90 12.00 -13.79
N SER A 318 2.20 12.26 -15.07
CA SER A 318 1.91 13.56 -15.67
C SER A 318 0.44 13.68 -16.04
N GLY A 319 -0.14 14.86 -15.81
CA GLY A 319 -1.55 15.10 -16.12
C GLY A 319 -2.00 16.52 -15.88
N SER A 320 -3.31 16.73 -15.98
CA SER A 320 -3.96 18.00 -15.65
C SER A 320 -4.16 18.15 -14.14
N LYS A 321 -4.48 19.36 -13.67
CA LYS A 321 -4.85 19.60 -12.27
C LYS A 321 -6.01 18.69 -11.80
N ALA A 322 -6.98 18.40 -12.68
CA ALA A 322 -8.05 17.47 -12.36
C ALA A 322 -7.51 16.04 -12.18
N THR A 323 -6.55 15.60 -13.02
CA THR A 323 -5.87 14.31 -12.85
C THR A 323 -5.17 14.24 -11.50
N HIS A 324 -4.43 15.28 -11.13
CA HIS A 324 -3.71 15.32 -9.84
C HIS A 324 -4.67 15.21 -8.65
N ILE A 325 -5.79 15.94 -8.65
CA ILE A 325 -6.81 15.82 -7.60
C ILE A 325 -7.44 14.42 -7.57
N MET A 326 -7.78 13.86 -8.74
CA MET A 326 -8.40 12.53 -8.84
C MET A 326 -7.45 11.39 -8.42
N THR A 327 -6.15 11.60 -8.51
CA THR A 327 -5.14 10.67 -8.02
C THR A 327 -4.79 10.89 -6.54
N GLY A 328 -5.41 11.83 -5.85
CA GLY A 328 -5.03 12.18 -4.48
C GLY A 328 -3.70 12.93 -4.39
N ASN A 329 -3.31 13.63 -5.45
CA ASN A 329 -1.96 14.16 -5.66
C ASN A 329 -0.84 13.09 -5.58
N LEU A 330 -1.18 11.79 -5.49
CA LEU A 330 -0.25 10.66 -5.61
C LEU A 330 0.35 10.53 -7.02
N SER A 331 -0.13 11.31 -7.98
CA SER A 331 0.58 11.55 -9.25
C SER A 331 1.93 12.25 -9.07
N HIS A 332 2.19 12.84 -7.91
CA HIS A 332 3.47 13.35 -7.45
C HIS A 332 4.09 12.36 -6.44
N GLN A 333 4.27 11.11 -6.84
CA GLN A 333 4.68 10.04 -5.94
C GLN A 333 6.09 10.25 -5.38
N ILE A 334 7.00 10.81 -6.17
CA ILE A 334 8.35 11.15 -5.72
C ILE A 334 8.29 12.14 -4.57
N GLU A 335 7.52 13.21 -4.72
CA GLU A 335 7.35 14.27 -3.71
C GLU A 335 6.60 13.75 -2.49
N HIS A 336 5.63 12.87 -2.69
CA HIS A 336 4.89 12.21 -1.62
C HIS A 336 5.79 11.32 -0.75
N HIS A 337 6.66 10.54 -1.37
CA HIS A 337 7.61 9.70 -0.64
C HIS A 337 8.70 10.49 0.08
N LEU A 338 9.15 11.60 -0.51
CA LEU A 338 10.09 12.51 0.14
C LEU A 338 9.49 13.19 1.36
N PHE A 339 8.25 13.66 1.25
CA PHE A 339 7.59 14.52 2.21
C PHE A 339 6.14 14.10 2.46
N PRO A 340 5.90 12.93 3.06
CA PRO A 340 4.54 12.40 3.24
C PRO A 340 3.68 13.25 4.20
N ASP A 341 4.29 14.14 4.95
CA ASP A 341 3.66 14.99 5.96
C ASP A 341 3.35 16.43 5.49
N ILE A 342 3.73 16.82 4.27
CA ILE A 342 3.30 18.12 3.72
C ILE A 342 1.89 18.00 3.09
N PRO A 343 1.09 19.07 3.09
CA PRO A 343 -0.22 19.07 2.45
C PRO A 343 -0.16 18.66 0.96
N SER A 344 -0.99 17.71 0.54
CA SER A 344 -0.98 17.12 -0.80
C SER A 344 -1.08 18.14 -1.93
N ASN A 345 -1.83 19.22 -1.73
CA ASN A 345 -1.96 20.31 -2.70
C ASN A 345 -0.66 21.09 -2.95
N ARG A 346 0.38 20.88 -2.13
CA ARG A 346 1.69 21.53 -2.25
C ARG A 346 2.68 20.72 -3.10
N TYR A 347 2.41 19.46 -3.38
CA TYR A 347 3.31 18.64 -4.20
C TYR A 347 3.59 19.22 -5.58
N ALA A 348 2.59 19.82 -6.24
CA ALA A 348 2.76 20.47 -7.54
C ALA A 348 3.73 21.67 -7.51
N GLU A 349 3.87 22.33 -6.35
CA GLU A 349 4.82 23.43 -6.12
C GLU A 349 6.24 22.90 -5.91
N VAL A 350 6.36 21.76 -5.24
CA VAL A 350 7.64 21.13 -4.90
C VAL A 350 8.23 20.37 -6.09
N ALA A 351 7.41 19.74 -6.91
CA ALA A 351 7.85 18.88 -7.99
C ALA A 351 8.87 19.51 -8.96
N PRO A 352 8.76 20.79 -9.39
CA PRO A 352 9.79 21.41 -10.21
C PRO A 352 11.15 21.56 -9.50
N LEU A 353 11.16 21.77 -8.17
CA LEU A 353 12.39 21.92 -7.37
C LEU A 353 13.10 20.57 -7.28
N ILE A 354 12.35 19.50 -6.95
CA ILE A 354 12.88 18.15 -6.86
C ILE A 354 13.42 17.68 -8.22
N ARG A 355 12.67 17.96 -9.29
CA ARG A 355 13.12 17.63 -10.63
C ARG A 355 14.43 18.33 -10.99
N ALA A 356 14.56 19.64 -10.72
CA ALA A 356 15.76 20.39 -10.97
C ALA A 356 16.96 19.89 -10.14
N LEU A 357 16.73 19.49 -8.87
CA LEU A 357 17.74 18.86 -8.04
C LEU A 357 18.21 17.54 -8.66
N MET A 358 17.29 16.66 -9.04
CA MET A 358 17.62 15.37 -9.64
C MET A 358 18.38 15.53 -10.98
N GLU A 359 17.98 16.50 -11.81
CA GLU A 359 18.65 16.80 -13.09
C GLU A 359 20.08 17.33 -12.85
N ARG A 360 20.32 18.20 -11.85
CA ARG A 360 21.67 18.69 -11.50
C ARG A 360 22.61 17.56 -11.07
N HIS A 361 22.08 16.58 -10.37
CA HIS A 361 22.85 15.43 -9.90
C HIS A 361 22.80 14.22 -10.84
N ASN A 362 22.37 14.42 -12.08
CA ASN A 362 22.25 13.38 -13.10
C ASN A 362 21.46 12.13 -12.62
N LEU A 363 20.43 12.37 -11.81
CA LEU A 363 19.49 11.35 -11.32
C LEU A 363 18.24 11.28 -12.21
N ARG A 364 17.69 10.10 -12.35
CA ARG A 364 16.54 9.87 -13.21
C ARG A 364 15.22 10.25 -12.54
N TYR A 365 14.57 11.34 -12.97
CA TYR A 365 13.22 11.69 -12.57
C TYR A 365 12.20 10.97 -13.45
N VAL A 366 11.61 9.86 -12.95
CA VAL A 366 10.68 9.03 -13.72
C VAL A 366 9.29 9.67 -13.74
N THR A 367 8.80 10.05 -14.92
CA THR A 367 7.46 10.63 -15.10
C THR A 367 6.86 10.27 -16.45
N GLY A 368 5.54 10.25 -16.55
CA GLY A 368 4.83 9.99 -17.80
C GLY A 368 3.31 9.96 -17.62
N PRO A 369 2.53 9.98 -18.72
CA PRO A 369 1.08 9.90 -18.65
C PRO A 369 0.62 8.55 -18.09
N LEU A 370 -0.49 8.55 -17.34
CA LEU A 370 -1.04 7.38 -16.61
C LEU A 370 -1.08 6.12 -17.50
N GLY A 371 -1.65 6.21 -18.70
CA GLY A 371 -1.75 5.03 -19.59
C GLY A 371 -0.40 4.42 -19.97
N ARG A 372 0.66 5.24 -20.12
CA ARG A 372 2.02 4.75 -20.38
C ARG A 372 2.62 4.09 -19.14
N GLN A 373 2.43 4.67 -17.96
CA GLN A 373 2.90 4.11 -16.69
C GLN A 373 2.21 2.79 -16.38
N VAL A 374 0.87 2.70 -16.54
CA VAL A 374 0.11 1.45 -16.42
C VAL A 374 0.65 0.40 -17.38
N ALA A 375 0.80 0.73 -18.66
CA ALA A 375 1.33 -0.22 -19.66
C ALA A 375 2.75 -0.68 -19.32
N SER A 376 3.58 0.22 -18.78
CA SER A 376 4.95 -0.08 -18.35
C SER A 376 4.97 -1.07 -17.17
N ALA A 377 4.17 -0.79 -16.14
CA ALA A 377 4.07 -1.65 -14.97
C ALA A 377 3.49 -3.04 -15.33
N TRP A 378 2.43 -3.09 -16.12
CA TRP A 378 1.88 -4.36 -16.61
C TRP A 378 2.86 -5.16 -17.46
N ARG A 379 3.72 -4.50 -18.25
CA ARG A 379 4.80 -5.17 -18.99
C ARG A 379 5.77 -5.88 -18.05
N LYS A 380 6.12 -5.28 -16.90
CA LYS A 380 6.90 -5.95 -15.85
C LYS A 380 6.15 -7.17 -15.29
N VAL A 381 4.86 -7.06 -15.00
CA VAL A 381 4.04 -8.18 -14.53
C VAL A 381 4.10 -9.36 -15.51
N PHE A 382 3.89 -9.11 -16.81
CA PHE A 382 4.00 -10.17 -17.81
C PHE A 382 5.44 -10.70 -17.95
N ARG A 383 6.44 -9.82 -17.92
CA ARG A 383 7.86 -10.21 -18.07
C ARG A 383 8.31 -11.11 -16.93
N TYR A 384 7.97 -10.75 -15.69
CA TYR A 384 8.44 -11.46 -14.50
C TYR A 384 7.50 -12.60 -14.05
N ALA A 385 6.41 -12.84 -14.75
CA ALA A 385 5.64 -14.07 -14.63
C ALA A 385 6.50 -15.32 -14.96
N LEU A 386 7.50 -15.15 -15.83
CA LEU A 386 8.44 -16.21 -16.19
C LEU A 386 9.75 -16.09 -15.42
N PRO A 387 10.44 -17.20 -15.13
CA PRO A 387 11.74 -17.16 -14.46
C PRO A 387 12.78 -16.41 -15.30
N ASN A 388 13.81 -15.87 -14.62
CA ASN A 388 14.93 -15.19 -15.28
C ASN A 388 15.61 -16.14 -16.28
N LYS A 389 16.07 -15.60 -17.41
CA LYS A 389 16.94 -16.33 -18.33
C LYS A 389 18.29 -16.59 -17.64
N LYS A 390 18.74 -17.84 -17.63
CA LYS A 390 20.19 -18.09 -17.50
C LYS A 390 20.83 -17.90 -18.87
N PRO A 391 22.06 -17.33 -18.96
CA PRO A 391 22.80 -17.29 -20.20
C PRO A 391 22.82 -18.70 -20.82
N GLY A 392 22.43 -18.79 -22.10
CA GLY A 392 22.46 -20.05 -22.85
C GLY A 392 21.25 -20.99 -22.73
N GLN A 393 20.23 -20.69 -21.96
CA GLN A 393 19.03 -21.55 -21.87
C GLN A 393 17.73 -20.86 -22.36
N PRO A 394 16.88 -21.55 -23.16
CA PRO A 394 15.56 -21.03 -23.52
C PRO A 394 14.66 -20.92 -22.29
N ARG A 395 13.81 -19.88 -22.22
CA ARG A 395 12.92 -19.58 -21.04
C ARG A 395 12.01 -20.77 -20.65
N LEU A 396 11.53 -21.52 -21.63
CA LEU A 396 10.50 -22.57 -21.43
C LEU A 396 11.03 -23.85 -20.77
N THR A 397 12.29 -24.25 -21.01
CA THR A 397 12.83 -25.48 -20.42
C THR A 397 13.04 -25.41 -18.91
N LYS A 398 13.32 -24.20 -18.38
CA LYS A 398 13.50 -23.99 -16.92
C LYS A 398 12.18 -23.87 -16.19
N ALA A 399 11.15 -23.30 -16.84
CA ALA A 399 9.79 -23.27 -16.31
C ALA A 399 9.23 -24.69 -16.19
N ALA A 400 9.38 -25.54 -17.19
CA ALA A 400 8.92 -26.93 -17.17
C ALA A 400 9.55 -27.75 -16.02
N GLY A 401 10.85 -27.64 -15.78
CA GLY A 401 11.52 -28.36 -14.68
C GLY A 401 11.09 -27.87 -13.29
N LYS A 402 10.92 -26.54 -13.09
CA LYS A 402 10.44 -25.99 -11.82
C LYS A 402 8.94 -26.22 -11.62
N VAL A 403 8.11 -26.20 -12.67
CA VAL A 403 6.69 -26.56 -12.64
C VAL A 403 6.53 -28.01 -12.15
N GLN A 404 7.30 -28.92 -12.68
CA GLN A 404 7.24 -30.34 -12.31
C GLN A 404 7.67 -30.57 -10.84
N SER A 405 8.70 -29.88 -10.36
CA SER A 405 9.14 -29.96 -8.96
C SER A 405 8.12 -29.33 -7.99
N SER A 406 7.49 -28.19 -8.39
CA SER A 406 6.51 -27.49 -7.56
C SER A 406 5.15 -28.19 -7.53
N ILE A 407 4.71 -28.79 -8.64
CA ILE A 407 3.51 -29.67 -8.67
C ILE A 407 3.73 -30.86 -7.75
N SER A 408 4.89 -31.50 -7.80
CA SER A 408 5.19 -32.66 -6.94
C SER A 408 5.33 -32.29 -5.45
N SER A 409 5.76 -31.07 -5.11
CA SER A 409 5.80 -30.58 -3.71
C SER A 409 4.39 -30.17 -3.22
N PHE A 410 3.58 -29.55 -4.07
CA PHE A 410 2.19 -29.19 -3.75
C PHE A 410 1.33 -30.43 -3.55
N VAL A 411 1.44 -31.43 -4.43
CA VAL A 411 0.73 -32.73 -4.29
C VAL A 411 1.16 -33.46 -3.01
N ARG A 412 2.44 -33.42 -2.64
CA ARG A 412 2.92 -33.99 -1.37
C ARG A 412 2.40 -33.23 -0.15
N SER A 413 2.35 -31.92 -0.21
CA SER A 413 1.83 -31.08 0.88
C SER A 413 0.32 -31.28 1.09
N THR A 414 -0.47 -31.34 0.00
CA THR A 414 -1.91 -31.61 0.08
C THR A 414 -2.20 -33.03 0.53
N ALA A 415 -1.45 -34.03 0.09
CA ALA A 415 -1.58 -35.40 0.57
C ALA A 415 -1.25 -35.53 2.07
N GLY A 416 -0.23 -34.81 2.55
CA GLY A 416 0.11 -34.70 3.98
C GLY A 416 -0.98 -34.03 4.82
N PHE A 417 -1.62 -32.99 4.28
CA PHE A 417 -2.72 -32.28 4.93
C PHE A 417 -3.99 -33.16 5.00
N VAL A 418 -4.37 -33.85 3.91
CA VAL A 418 -5.51 -34.78 3.88
C VAL A 418 -5.27 -35.97 4.83
N SER A 419 -4.04 -36.49 4.90
CA SER A 419 -3.67 -37.56 5.84
C SER A 419 -3.74 -37.13 7.31
N LYS A 420 -3.46 -35.87 7.62
CA LYS A 420 -3.64 -35.31 8.97
C LYS A 420 -5.10 -35.11 9.35
N LEU A 421 -5.96 -34.73 8.39
CA LEU A 421 -7.41 -34.61 8.59
C LEU A 421 -8.12 -35.95 8.75
N SER A 422 -7.60 -37.01 8.15
CA SER A 422 -8.17 -38.36 8.24
C SER A 422 -7.77 -39.14 9.50
N ARG A 423 -6.82 -38.67 10.29
CA ARG A 423 -6.46 -39.30 11.60
C ARG A 423 -7.50 -38.83 12.63
N LYS A 424 -8.55 -39.65 12.83
CA LYS A 424 -9.42 -39.53 14.01
C LYS A 424 -8.59 -39.68 15.28
N PRO A 425 -8.83 -38.87 16.32
CA PRO A 425 -8.17 -39.09 17.61
C PRO A 425 -8.61 -40.42 18.16
N ARG A 426 -7.66 -41.34 18.39
CA ARG A 426 -7.90 -42.56 19.12
C ARG A 426 -8.28 -42.16 20.55
N ARG A 427 -9.54 -42.37 20.91
CA ARG A 427 -10.00 -42.35 22.28
C ARG A 427 -9.23 -43.45 23.03
N GLN A 428 -8.36 -43.11 23.95
CA GLN A 428 -7.88 -44.03 24.97
C GLN A 428 -9.03 -44.32 25.94
N LEU A 429 -9.64 -45.49 25.80
CA LEU A 429 -10.46 -46.07 26.84
C LEU A 429 -9.49 -46.59 27.89
N GLY A 430 -9.35 -45.85 28.99
CA GLY A 430 -8.66 -46.31 30.20
C GLY A 430 -9.54 -47.34 30.89
N VAL A 431 -9.07 -48.59 30.92
CA VAL A 431 -9.58 -49.64 31.78
C VAL A 431 -9.09 -49.31 33.20
N ALA A 432 -10.03 -49.00 34.08
CA ALA A 432 -9.79 -49.01 35.53
C ALA A 432 -9.95 -50.43 36.00
N GLU A 433 -8.85 -51.08 36.42
CA GLU A 433 -8.87 -52.37 37.10
C GLU A 433 -8.59 -52.13 38.59
N GLN A 434 -9.42 -52.78 39.35
CA GLN A 434 -9.49 -52.79 40.82
C GLN A 434 -8.27 -53.41 41.44
N ALA A 435 -7.80 -52.87 42.55
CA ALA A 435 -7.26 -53.60 43.67
C ALA A 435 -7.49 -52.74 44.92
N GLY A 436 -8.29 -53.02 45.90
CA GLY A 436 -8.42 -54.21 46.67
C GLY A 436 -7.67 -54.05 48.01
N ALA A 437 -8.41 -53.62 49.03
CA ALA A 437 -8.31 -53.99 50.45
C ALA A 437 -6.95 -53.96 51.18
N ALA A 438 -6.82 -53.23 52.26
CA ALA A 438 -6.73 -53.84 53.61
C ALA A 438 -6.33 -52.82 54.69
N THR A 439 -7.17 -52.80 55.73
CA THR A 439 -6.89 -52.77 57.18
C THR A 439 -6.23 -51.50 57.75
N ALA A 440 -6.94 -50.73 58.58
CA ALA A 440 -7.38 -50.92 59.98
C ALA A 440 -6.35 -50.39 61.00
N THR A 441 -6.95 -49.64 61.95
CA THR A 441 -6.51 -49.39 63.38
C THR A 441 -5.39 -48.33 63.55
N VAL A 442 -5.63 -47.24 64.16
CA VAL A 442 -6.00 -46.83 65.53
C VAL A 442 -6.56 -45.43 65.48
#